data_bef80b8284e239045fd244ee78bf0f16
#
_entry.id   bef80b8284e239045fd244ee78bf0f16
#
_cell.length_a   1.000
_cell.length_b   1.000
_cell.length_c   1.000
_cell.angle_alpha   90.00
_cell.angle_beta   90.00
_cell.angle_gamma   90.00
#
_symmetry.space_group_name_H-M   'P 1'
#
loop_
_entity.id
_entity.type
_entity.pdbx_description
1 polymer ?
#
loop_
_entity_poly.entity_id
_entity_poly.type
_entity_poly.pdbx_seq_one_letter_code
_entity_poly.pdbx_strand_id
1 'polypeptide(L)'
;VSTLDFAQTCAVFIKLAERAEQYFSERPVVNSRKKEVMSGNYIDTSGNKITAPDNLRNCHFQFLGGGGNEVVIHPNANLRNVFLEFLGKDSKVYIGENVSMQGQWCLGVGCTISIGSKTTSTNPVYITVAEHTTLSIGEDCMFATNNQIRTDDAHPIYDVHTGKRLNVSKDVTIGDRVWVAYGATIWGGTKIGSGSIVGAFSVVKKHFPNNCVIAGVPAKVIRKDVFWERNNVLYTDIDEGKDLAEMNHVTYINSTVELD
;
A
#
# COMPACT_ATOMS: atom_id res chain seq x y z
N VAL A 1 25.55 25.45 -5.88
CA VAL A 1 24.61 24.57 -5.15
C VAL A 1 25.48 23.53 -4.49
N SER A 2 25.69 23.64 -3.15
CA SER A 2 26.53 22.76 -2.37
C SER A 2 25.91 21.37 -2.29
N THR A 3 26.66 20.34 -2.60
CA THR A 3 26.32 18.94 -2.36
C THR A 3 26.18 18.74 -0.85
N LEU A 4 24.95 18.60 -0.38
CA LEU A 4 24.70 18.07 0.97
C LEU A 4 25.31 16.67 1.03
N ASP A 5 26.16 16.44 2.02
CA ASP A 5 26.77 15.13 2.27
C ASP A 5 25.65 14.08 2.47
N PHE A 6 25.83 12.91 1.87
CA PHE A 6 24.87 11.79 1.95
C PHE A 6 24.50 11.46 3.40
N ALA A 7 25.44 11.56 4.33
CA ALA A 7 25.22 11.36 5.77
C ALA A 7 24.26 12.40 6.37
N GLN A 8 24.35 13.66 5.96
CA GLN A 8 23.43 14.72 6.42
C GLN A 8 22.03 14.51 5.84
N THR A 9 21.93 14.06 4.62
CA THR A 9 20.65 13.72 3.98
C THR A 9 19.99 12.53 4.71
N CYS A 10 20.72 11.47 5.01
CA CYS A 10 20.22 10.33 5.79
C CYS A 10 19.77 10.75 7.21
N ALA A 11 20.51 11.61 7.88
CA ALA A 11 20.15 12.10 9.23
C ALA A 11 18.86 12.91 9.23
N VAL A 12 18.60 13.69 8.18
CA VAL A 12 17.31 14.40 8.01
C VAL A 12 16.16 13.44 7.81
N PHE A 13 16.33 12.40 6.99
CA PHE A 13 15.30 11.38 6.77
C PHE A 13 15.00 10.54 8.01
N ILE A 14 16.03 10.19 8.80
CA ILE A 14 15.84 9.48 10.07
C ILE A 14 15.01 10.34 11.05
N LYS A 15 15.35 11.62 11.21
CA LYS A 15 14.59 12.55 12.06
C LYS A 15 13.14 12.77 11.57
N LEU A 16 12.90 12.74 10.26
CA LEU A 16 11.54 12.82 9.72
C LEU A 16 10.75 11.53 9.99
N ALA A 17 11.40 10.38 9.91
CA ALA A 17 10.78 9.09 10.25
C ALA A 17 10.43 9.02 11.75
N GLU A 18 11.35 9.40 12.64
CA GLU A 18 11.11 9.47 14.09
C GLU A 18 9.97 10.45 14.45
N ARG A 19 9.92 11.61 13.79
CA ARG A 19 8.81 12.57 13.95
C ARG A 19 7.47 12.02 13.44
N ALA A 20 7.48 11.24 12.36
CA ALA A 20 6.28 10.58 11.86
C ALA A 20 5.79 9.52 12.86
N GLU A 21 6.67 8.70 13.42
CA GLU A 21 6.31 7.73 14.47
C GLU A 21 5.77 8.43 15.71
N GLN A 22 6.39 9.52 16.17
CA GLN A 22 5.90 10.32 17.28
C GLN A 22 4.54 10.95 16.99
N TYR A 23 4.33 11.51 15.79
CA TYR A 23 3.04 12.07 15.36
C TYR A 23 1.91 11.04 15.37
N PHE A 24 2.21 9.79 14.98
CA PHE A 24 1.22 8.70 15.02
C PHE A 24 0.98 8.16 16.43
N SER A 25 1.97 8.23 17.32
CA SER A 25 1.82 7.82 18.72
C SER A 25 1.09 8.86 19.58
N GLU A 26 1.15 10.14 19.23
CA GLU A 26 0.57 11.26 19.96
C GLU A 26 -0.83 11.68 19.47
N ARG A 27 -1.44 10.97 18.49
CA ARG A 27 -2.83 11.26 18.14
C ARG A 27 -3.70 11.16 19.39
N PRO A 28 -4.45 12.22 19.77
CA PRO A 28 -5.34 12.14 20.89
C PRO A 28 -6.27 10.97 20.65
N VAL A 29 -6.33 10.06 21.62
CA VAL A 29 -7.31 8.96 21.65
C VAL A 29 -8.68 9.61 21.57
N VAL A 30 -9.24 9.65 20.37
CA VAL A 30 -10.61 10.09 20.17
C VAL A 30 -11.47 9.15 21.00
N ASN A 31 -12.04 9.72 22.00
CA ASN A 31 -12.94 9.23 23.03
C ASN A 31 -13.34 7.75 22.89
N SER A 32 -13.01 6.97 23.88
CA SER A 32 -13.18 5.53 24.02
C SER A 32 -14.62 5.04 23.77
N ARG A 33 -15.03 4.98 22.50
CA ARG A 33 -16.03 3.99 22.11
C ARG A 33 -15.30 2.66 22.04
N LYS A 34 -15.82 1.66 22.76
CA LYS A 34 -15.25 0.31 22.85
C LYS A 34 -14.72 -0.11 21.49
N LYS A 35 -13.41 -0.35 21.39
CA LYS A 35 -12.80 -1.00 20.24
C LYS A 35 -13.33 -2.43 20.22
N GLU A 36 -14.32 -2.70 19.39
CA GLU A 36 -14.74 -4.08 19.15
C GLU A 36 -13.71 -4.74 18.24
N VAL A 37 -13.08 -5.79 18.74
CA VAL A 37 -12.32 -6.71 17.92
C VAL A 37 -13.36 -7.57 17.22
N MET A 38 -13.54 -7.37 15.92
CA MET A 38 -14.46 -8.17 15.14
C MET A 38 -13.67 -9.27 14.43
N SER A 39 -13.94 -10.51 14.78
CA SER A 39 -13.54 -11.70 14.02
C SER A 39 -14.82 -12.42 13.59
N GLY A 40 -14.73 -13.14 12.49
CA GLY A 40 -15.87 -13.86 11.94
C GLY A 40 -16.85 -13.00 11.13
N ASN A 41 -18.08 -13.49 11.02
CA ASN A 41 -19.11 -12.82 10.26
C ASN A 41 -19.87 -11.79 11.10
N TYR A 42 -20.00 -10.59 10.58
CA TYR A 42 -20.69 -9.48 11.22
C TYR A 42 -21.61 -8.77 10.25
N ILE A 43 -22.76 -8.33 10.72
CA ILE A 43 -23.67 -7.43 10.00
C ILE A 43 -24.36 -6.51 11.01
N ASP A 44 -24.44 -5.22 10.72
CA ASP A 44 -25.17 -4.25 11.54
C ASP A 44 -26.46 -3.77 10.86
N THR A 45 -27.23 -2.99 11.59
CA THR A 45 -28.51 -2.41 11.11
C THR A 45 -28.32 -1.35 10.01
N SER A 46 -27.13 -0.83 9.83
CA SER A 46 -26.77 0.10 8.78
C SER A 46 -26.33 -0.61 7.50
N GLY A 47 -26.29 -1.95 7.50
CA GLY A 47 -25.88 -2.77 6.36
C GLY A 47 -24.36 -2.90 6.19
N ASN A 48 -23.56 -2.53 7.20
CA ASN A 48 -22.14 -2.85 7.18
C ASN A 48 -21.93 -4.35 7.42
N LYS A 49 -21.02 -4.96 6.63
CA LYS A 49 -20.78 -6.41 6.65
C LYS A 49 -19.31 -6.71 6.77
N ILE A 50 -18.98 -7.72 7.56
CA ILE A 50 -17.65 -8.33 7.60
C ILE A 50 -17.83 -9.83 7.37
N THR A 51 -17.05 -10.38 6.44
CA THR A 51 -16.86 -11.82 6.26
C THR A 51 -15.37 -12.08 6.44
N ALA A 52 -14.99 -12.64 7.56
CA ALA A 52 -13.60 -12.81 7.94
C ALA A 52 -13.38 -14.11 8.73
N PRO A 53 -12.17 -14.70 8.69
CA PRO A 53 -11.84 -15.84 9.54
C PRO A 53 -11.71 -15.43 11.02
N ASP A 54 -11.88 -16.41 11.91
CA ASP A 54 -11.81 -16.19 13.37
C ASP A 54 -10.38 -16.01 13.91
N ASN A 55 -9.37 -16.23 13.08
CA ASN A 55 -7.95 -16.23 13.47
C ASN A 55 -7.23 -14.90 13.25
N LEU A 56 -7.94 -13.82 13.01
CA LEU A 56 -7.36 -12.48 12.90
C LEU A 56 -6.72 -12.06 14.23
N ARG A 57 -5.53 -11.45 14.18
CA ARG A 57 -4.77 -11.10 15.38
C ARG A 57 -4.72 -9.59 15.57
N ASN A 58 -5.36 -9.08 16.64
CA ASN A 58 -5.39 -7.65 16.98
C ASN A 58 -5.85 -6.79 15.78
N CYS A 59 -6.93 -7.23 15.11
CA CYS A 59 -7.56 -6.49 14.02
C CYS A 59 -8.80 -5.75 14.55
N HIS A 60 -8.93 -4.48 14.17
CA HIS A 60 -10.02 -3.63 14.57
C HIS A 60 -10.69 -3.03 13.35
N PHE A 61 -12.02 -3.12 13.30
CA PHE A 61 -12.84 -2.55 12.23
C PHE A 61 -13.77 -1.50 12.81
N GLN A 62 -13.77 -0.28 12.28
CA GLN A 62 -14.64 0.80 12.75
C GLN A 62 -15.44 1.38 11.60
N PHE A 63 -16.76 1.47 11.76
CA PHE A 63 -17.69 2.10 10.83
C PHE A 63 -18.14 3.44 11.43
N LEU A 64 -17.55 4.55 10.97
CA LEU A 64 -17.77 5.89 11.54
C LEU A 64 -18.66 6.77 10.66
N GLY A 65 -18.74 6.51 9.37
CA GLY A 65 -19.33 7.40 8.37
C GLY A 65 -20.57 6.87 7.66
N GLY A 66 -21.31 5.93 8.23
CA GLY A 66 -22.53 5.41 7.62
C GLY A 66 -22.48 3.92 7.33
N GLY A 67 -23.40 3.45 6.49
CA GLY A 67 -23.65 2.05 6.23
C GLY A 67 -23.23 1.58 4.84
N GLY A 68 -23.55 0.31 4.54
CA GLY A 68 -23.30 -0.29 3.23
C GLY A 68 -21.82 -0.66 2.99
N ASN A 69 -20.99 -0.59 4.01
CA ASN A 69 -19.56 -0.98 3.87
C ASN A 69 -19.40 -2.50 3.95
N GLU A 70 -18.46 -3.04 3.20
CA GLU A 70 -18.22 -4.46 3.10
C GLU A 70 -16.74 -4.81 3.26
N VAL A 71 -16.46 -5.79 4.10
CA VAL A 71 -15.11 -6.38 4.26
C VAL A 71 -15.22 -7.87 3.97
N VAL A 72 -14.42 -8.35 3.02
CA VAL A 72 -14.29 -9.78 2.70
C VAL A 72 -12.84 -10.18 2.81
N ILE A 73 -12.54 -11.05 3.77
CA ILE A 73 -11.19 -11.56 4.02
C ILE A 73 -11.18 -13.06 3.76
N HIS A 74 -10.28 -13.51 2.87
CA HIS A 74 -10.16 -14.93 2.57
C HIS A 74 -9.79 -15.74 3.83
N PRO A 75 -10.32 -16.97 4.03
CA PRO A 75 -10.08 -17.78 5.22
C PRO A 75 -8.59 -18.04 5.53
N ASN A 76 -7.77 -18.13 4.49
CA ASN A 76 -6.32 -18.36 4.62
C ASN A 76 -5.50 -17.06 4.73
N ALA A 77 -6.13 -15.89 4.82
CA ALA A 77 -5.40 -14.64 5.03
C ALA A 77 -4.96 -14.52 6.50
N ASN A 78 -3.79 -13.91 6.71
CA ASN A 78 -3.19 -13.70 8.03
C ASN A 78 -2.98 -12.21 8.28
N LEU A 79 -4.06 -11.51 8.63
CA LEU A 79 -3.97 -10.11 9.04
C LEU A 79 -3.63 -10.03 10.53
N ARG A 80 -2.72 -9.11 10.88
CA ARG A 80 -2.32 -8.83 12.26
C ARG A 80 -2.11 -7.34 12.47
N ASN A 81 -2.53 -6.81 13.59
CA ASN A 81 -2.40 -5.39 13.91
C ASN A 81 -2.96 -4.49 12.78
N VAL A 82 -4.11 -4.86 12.22
CA VAL A 82 -4.80 -4.05 11.22
C VAL A 82 -5.86 -3.20 11.90
N PHE A 83 -5.77 -1.90 11.68
CA PHE A 83 -6.78 -0.94 12.07
C PHE A 83 -7.44 -0.39 10.81
N LEU A 84 -8.70 -0.75 10.60
CA LEU A 84 -9.47 -0.42 9.40
C LEU A 84 -10.64 0.50 9.77
N GLU A 85 -10.63 1.72 9.24
CA GLU A 85 -11.65 2.75 9.51
C GLU A 85 -12.43 3.08 8.23
N PHE A 86 -13.75 2.95 8.29
CA PHE A 86 -14.66 3.46 7.30
C PHE A 86 -15.17 4.83 7.75
N LEU A 87 -14.58 5.89 7.20
CA LEU A 87 -14.98 7.28 7.45
C LEU A 87 -16.19 7.70 6.62
N GLY A 88 -16.51 6.92 5.59
CA GLY A 88 -17.65 7.08 4.69
C GLY A 88 -18.51 5.83 4.60
N LYS A 89 -19.46 5.85 3.65
CA LYS A 89 -20.39 4.76 3.36
C LYS A 89 -20.04 4.08 2.03
N ASP A 90 -20.67 2.91 1.80
CA ASP A 90 -20.63 2.20 0.51
C ASP A 90 -19.22 1.81 0.05
N SER A 91 -18.28 1.60 0.99
CA SER A 91 -16.89 1.25 0.69
C SER A 91 -16.60 -0.23 0.90
N LYS A 92 -15.60 -0.76 0.19
CA LYS A 92 -15.35 -2.19 0.12
C LYS A 92 -13.88 -2.52 0.33
N VAL A 93 -13.62 -3.63 1.02
CA VAL A 93 -12.27 -4.18 1.21
C VAL A 93 -12.28 -5.68 0.89
N TYR A 94 -11.44 -6.08 -0.05
CA TYR A 94 -11.25 -7.47 -0.46
C TYR A 94 -9.81 -7.91 -0.23
N ILE A 95 -9.64 -8.95 0.57
CA ILE A 95 -8.32 -9.51 0.92
C ILE A 95 -8.22 -10.94 0.40
N GLY A 96 -7.27 -11.18 -0.48
CA GLY A 96 -7.03 -12.46 -1.13
C GLY A 96 -6.41 -13.53 -0.25
N GLU A 97 -6.25 -14.70 -0.83
CA GLU A 97 -5.71 -15.88 -0.18
C GLU A 97 -4.24 -15.69 0.23
N ASN A 98 -3.87 -16.17 1.41
CA ASN A 98 -2.49 -16.12 1.92
C ASN A 98 -1.89 -14.70 1.99
N VAL A 99 -2.71 -13.66 1.97
CA VAL A 99 -2.26 -12.29 2.28
C VAL A 99 -1.79 -12.23 3.73
N SER A 100 -0.60 -11.67 3.96
CA SER A 100 -0.05 -11.49 5.32
C SER A 100 0.39 -10.03 5.50
N MET A 101 -0.51 -9.20 6.03
CA MET A 101 -0.30 -7.76 6.15
C MET A 101 -0.69 -7.21 7.51
N GLN A 102 -0.15 -6.03 7.79
CA GLN A 102 -0.51 -5.21 8.94
C GLN A 102 -0.56 -3.74 8.53
N GLY A 103 -1.33 -2.92 9.25
CA GLY A 103 -1.41 -1.51 8.89
C GLY A 103 -2.58 -0.73 9.47
N GLN A 104 -2.61 0.54 9.12
CA GLN A 104 -3.74 1.42 9.36
C GLN A 104 -4.32 1.84 8.01
N TRP A 105 -5.59 1.51 7.79
CA TRP A 105 -6.27 1.71 6.51
C TRP A 105 -7.54 2.53 6.73
N CYS A 106 -7.69 3.61 6.00
CA CYS A 106 -8.84 4.51 6.10
C CYS A 106 -9.53 4.64 4.74
N LEU A 107 -10.84 4.43 4.71
CA LEU A 107 -11.67 4.57 3.51
C LEU A 107 -12.70 5.69 3.68
N GLY A 108 -12.78 6.54 2.67
CA GLY A 108 -13.83 7.55 2.51
C GLY A 108 -15.14 6.96 1.96
N VAL A 109 -15.87 7.73 1.17
CA VAL A 109 -17.16 7.35 0.57
C VAL A 109 -16.94 6.60 -0.74
N GLY A 110 -17.59 5.43 -0.90
CA GLY A 110 -17.63 4.66 -2.15
C GLY A 110 -16.27 4.12 -2.60
N CYS A 111 -15.35 3.91 -1.67
CA CYS A 111 -13.97 3.53 -1.96
C CYS A 111 -13.78 2.01 -1.99
N THR A 112 -12.74 1.56 -2.68
CA THR A 112 -12.40 0.14 -2.71
C THR A 112 -10.93 -0.08 -2.44
N ILE A 113 -10.61 -1.06 -1.59
CA ILE A 113 -9.28 -1.66 -1.45
C ILE A 113 -9.39 -3.12 -1.88
N SER A 114 -8.54 -3.53 -2.83
CA SER A 114 -8.39 -4.92 -3.24
C SER A 114 -6.93 -5.32 -3.13
N ILE A 115 -6.65 -6.40 -2.39
CA ILE A 115 -5.29 -6.92 -2.19
C ILE A 115 -5.25 -8.37 -2.67
N GLY A 116 -4.46 -8.62 -3.72
CA GLY A 116 -4.29 -9.93 -4.34
C GLY A 116 -3.57 -10.94 -3.45
N SER A 117 -3.75 -12.20 -3.79
CA SER A 117 -3.25 -13.36 -3.03
C SER A 117 -1.74 -13.30 -2.79
N LYS A 118 -1.25 -13.89 -1.68
CA LYS A 118 0.17 -14.00 -1.31
C LYS A 118 0.90 -12.68 -1.08
N THR A 119 0.22 -11.54 -1.13
CA THR A 119 0.81 -10.23 -0.84
C THR A 119 1.14 -10.10 0.64
N THR A 120 2.32 -9.56 0.95
CA THR A 120 2.86 -9.50 2.31
C THR A 120 3.36 -8.11 2.68
N SER A 121 3.35 -7.79 3.99
CA SER A 121 4.10 -6.65 4.53
C SER A 121 4.98 -7.06 5.69
N THR A 122 6.20 -6.49 5.76
CA THR A 122 7.10 -6.69 6.91
C THR A 122 6.55 -5.98 8.15
N ASN A 123 6.17 -4.71 7.98
CA ASN A 123 5.62 -3.84 9.04
C ASN A 123 4.33 -3.14 8.55
N PRO A 124 3.68 -2.35 9.42
CA PRO A 124 2.46 -1.66 9.04
C PRO A 124 2.58 -0.81 7.79
N VAL A 125 1.62 -0.96 6.88
CA VAL A 125 1.42 -0.11 5.71
C VAL A 125 0.29 0.86 6.00
N TYR A 126 0.54 2.15 5.78
CA TYR A 126 -0.50 3.17 5.90
C TYR A 126 -1.22 3.36 4.57
N ILE A 127 -2.55 3.22 4.57
CA ILE A 127 -3.38 3.33 3.36
C ILE A 127 -4.51 4.33 3.60
N THR A 128 -4.69 5.28 2.67
CA THR A 128 -5.90 6.11 2.59
C THR A 128 -6.49 6.06 1.20
N VAL A 129 -7.82 5.87 1.13
CA VAL A 129 -8.57 5.82 -0.12
C VAL A 129 -9.80 6.72 0.03
N ALA A 130 -9.95 7.71 -0.84
CA ALA A 130 -10.99 8.72 -0.72
C ALA A 130 -11.72 8.96 -2.06
N GLU A 131 -12.92 9.55 -1.97
CA GLU A 131 -13.62 10.13 -3.12
C GLU A 131 -13.90 9.14 -4.25
N HIS A 132 -14.51 7.99 -3.91
CA HIS A 132 -14.93 6.95 -4.86
C HIS A 132 -13.77 6.28 -5.63
N THR A 133 -12.54 6.37 -5.12
CA THR A 133 -11.38 5.76 -5.78
C THR A 133 -11.12 4.33 -5.33
N THR A 134 -10.32 3.66 -6.13
CA THR A 134 -9.89 2.29 -5.92
C THR A 134 -8.37 2.21 -5.72
N LEU A 135 -7.95 1.48 -4.68
CA LEU A 135 -6.61 0.94 -4.56
C LEU A 135 -6.66 -0.54 -4.95
N SER A 136 -5.96 -0.89 -6.02
CA SER A 136 -5.78 -2.28 -6.46
C SER A 136 -4.32 -2.69 -6.31
N ILE A 137 -4.07 -3.71 -5.50
CA ILE A 137 -2.75 -4.35 -5.32
C ILE A 137 -2.86 -5.77 -5.86
N GLY A 138 -1.97 -6.12 -6.76
CA GLY A 138 -1.91 -7.45 -7.38
C GLY A 138 -1.46 -8.56 -6.44
N GLU A 139 -1.17 -9.70 -7.03
CA GLU A 139 -0.76 -10.90 -6.31
C GLU A 139 0.74 -10.89 -6.01
N ASP A 140 1.13 -11.59 -4.95
CA ASP A 140 2.53 -11.84 -4.56
C ASP A 140 3.39 -10.58 -4.41
N CYS A 141 2.78 -9.43 -4.08
CA CYS A 141 3.52 -8.21 -3.79
C CYS A 141 4.20 -8.28 -2.41
N MET A 142 5.29 -7.52 -2.26
CA MET A 142 6.04 -7.43 -1.00
C MET A 142 6.25 -5.98 -0.60
N PHE A 143 5.69 -5.60 0.55
CA PHE A 143 5.88 -4.29 1.16
C PHE A 143 6.88 -4.39 2.32
N ALA A 144 7.89 -3.54 2.30
CA ALA A 144 8.84 -3.44 3.40
C ALA A 144 8.24 -2.63 4.58
N THR A 145 9.04 -1.84 5.23
CA THR A 145 8.66 -1.05 6.41
C THR A 145 8.29 0.38 6.03
N ASN A 146 7.35 1.00 6.75
CA ASN A 146 6.95 2.41 6.63
C ASN A 146 6.49 2.83 5.23
N ASN A 147 5.83 1.94 4.51
CA ASN A 147 5.22 2.29 3.23
C ASN A 147 3.90 3.04 3.43
N GLN A 148 3.65 4.00 2.55
CA GLN A 148 2.41 4.76 2.51
C GLN A 148 1.79 4.69 1.11
N ILE A 149 0.48 4.45 1.03
CA ILE A 149 -0.28 4.45 -0.23
C ILE A 149 -1.49 5.36 -0.04
N ARG A 150 -1.66 6.33 -0.93
CA ARG A 150 -2.76 7.28 -0.84
C ARG A 150 -3.36 7.53 -2.22
N THR A 151 -4.68 7.52 -2.31
CA THR A 151 -5.39 7.99 -3.52
C THR A 151 -5.69 9.48 -3.47
N ASP A 152 -5.48 10.13 -2.34
CA ASP A 152 -5.88 11.48 -1.98
C ASP A 152 -4.73 12.31 -1.40
N ASP A 153 -4.92 13.63 -1.32
CA ASP A 153 -4.04 14.59 -0.67
C ASP A 153 -4.64 15.10 0.67
N ALA A 154 -5.64 14.45 1.25
CA ALA A 154 -6.41 14.78 2.44
C ALA A 154 -7.24 16.07 2.33
N HIS A 155 -6.69 17.17 1.81
CA HIS A 155 -7.35 18.46 1.74
C HIS A 155 -7.50 18.94 0.30
N PRO A 156 -8.67 19.56 -0.07
CA PRO A 156 -8.88 20.08 -1.41
C PRO A 156 -8.03 21.31 -1.69
N ILE A 157 -7.47 21.37 -2.90
CA ILE A 157 -6.70 22.50 -3.42
C ILE A 157 -7.48 23.10 -4.59
N TYR A 158 -7.68 24.41 -4.58
CA TYR A 158 -8.45 25.12 -5.60
C TYR A 158 -7.59 26.12 -6.36
N ASP A 159 -7.85 26.26 -7.65
CA ASP A 159 -7.29 27.32 -8.47
C ASP A 159 -7.90 28.66 -8.07
N VAL A 160 -7.07 29.65 -7.80
CA VAL A 160 -7.52 30.95 -7.26
C VAL A 160 -8.27 31.79 -8.27
N HIS A 161 -8.12 31.55 -9.57
CA HIS A 161 -8.77 32.31 -10.63
C HIS A 161 -10.08 31.72 -11.08
N THR A 162 -10.16 30.37 -11.09
CA THR A 162 -11.33 29.63 -11.63
C THR A 162 -12.18 28.99 -10.54
N GLY A 163 -11.70 28.89 -9.31
CA GLY A 163 -12.34 28.14 -8.22
C GLY A 163 -12.40 26.63 -8.46
N LYS A 164 -11.79 26.12 -9.53
CA LYS A 164 -11.78 24.69 -9.83
C LYS A 164 -10.86 23.94 -8.90
N ARG A 165 -11.32 22.76 -8.44
CA ARG A 165 -10.49 21.87 -7.67
C ARG A 165 -9.41 21.22 -8.54
N LEU A 166 -8.15 21.20 -8.04
CA LEU A 166 -6.97 20.76 -8.78
C LEU A 166 -6.57 19.31 -8.43
N ASN A 167 -6.80 18.89 -7.18
CA ASN A 167 -6.30 17.64 -6.61
C ASN A 167 -7.41 16.64 -6.28
N VAL A 168 -8.29 16.36 -7.24
CA VAL A 168 -9.27 15.27 -7.09
C VAL A 168 -8.54 13.95 -6.94
N SER A 169 -9.01 13.11 -6.02
CA SER A 169 -8.44 11.78 -5.77
C SER A 169 -8.42 10.93 -7.03
N LYS A 170 -7.43 10.04 -7.14
CA LYS A 170 -7.24 9.17 -8.31
C LYS A 170 -6.87 7.77 -7.86
N ASP A 171 -7.33 6.79 -8.63
CA ASP A 171 -7.02 5.37 -8.39
C ASP A 171 -5.52 5.12 -8.31
N VAL A 172 -5.16 4.08 -7.55
CA VAL A 172 -3.80 3.54 -7.51
C VAL A 172 -3.87 2.07 -7.92
N THR A 173 -3.03 1.69 -8.89
CA THR A 173 -2.90 0.30 -9.33
C THR A 173 -1.45 -0.16 -9.16
N ILE A 174 -1.26 -1.25 -8.44
CA ILE A 174 0.02 -1.94 -8.28
C ILE A 174 -0.17 -3.32 -8.88
N GLY A 175 0.61 -3.65 -9.91
CA GLY A 175 0.57 -4.95 -10.59
C GLY A 175 1.04 -6.09 -9.67
N ASP A 176 1.07 -7.30 -10.23
CA ASP A 176 1.51 -8.47 -9.52
C ASP A 176 3.01 -8.44 -9.26
N ARG A 177 3.44 -9.08 -8.18
CA ARG A 177 4.86 -9.26 -7.89
C ARG A 177 5.65 -7.94 -7.87
N VAL A 178 5.10 -6.91 -7.28
CA VAL A 178 5.80 -5.64 -7.06
C VAL A 178 6.44 -5.66 -5.67
N TRP A 179 7.73 -5.33 -5.62
CA TRP A 179 8.43 -5.10 -4.36
C TRP A 179 8.49 -3.60 -4.06
N VAL A 180 7.91 -3.20 -2.95
CA VAL A 180 7.96 -1.82 -2.44
C VAL A 180 8.93 -1.78 -1.27
N ALA A 181 10.08 -1.14 -1.47
CA ALA A 181 11.14 -1.05 -0.48
C ALA A 181 10.81 -0.02 0.63
N TYR A 182 11.67 0.05 1.63
CA TYR A 182 11.51 0.83 2.85
C TYR A 182 11.12 2.30 2.60
N GLY A 183 10.09 2.78 3.28
CA GLY A 183 9.72 4.19 3.32
C GLY A 183 9.20 4.78 2.01
N ALA A 184 8.96 3.96 1.00
CA ALA A 184 8.41 4.46 -0.26
C ALA A 184 6.95 4.90 -0.10
N THR A 185 6.58 5.98 -0.81
CA THR A 185 5.22 6.54 -0.82
C THR A 185 4.63 6.50 -2.22
N ILE A 186 3.40 6.00 -2.34
CA ILE A 186 2.67 5.83 -3.61
C ILE A 186 1.42 6.71 -3.57
N TRP A 187 1.28 7.60 -4.54
CA TRP A 187 0.26 8.62 -4.58
C TRP A 187 -0.79 8.40 -5.67
N GLY A 188 -1.95 9.05 -5.51
CA GLY A 188 -3.08 8.97 -6.42
C GLY A 188 -2.71 9.21 -7.89
N GLY A 189 -3.24 8.36 -8.78
CA GLY A 189 -2.95 8.32 -10.20
C GLY A 189 -1.73 7.47 -10.58
N THR A 190 -1.16 6.73 -9.63
CA THR A 190 -0.04 5.82 -9.90
C THR A 190 -0.53 4.50 -10.50
N LYS A 191 0.19 4.03 -11.53
CA LYS A 191 0.14 2.64 -12.00
C LYS A 191 1.56 2.07 -12.04
N ILE A 192 1.77 0.92 -11.40
CA ILE A 192 3.05 0.21 -11.39
C ILE A 192 2.84 -1.13 -12.07
N GLY A 193 3.58 -1.40 -13.16
CA GLY A 193 3.54 -2.68 -13.86
C GLY A 193 4.13 -3.83 -13.04
N SER A 194 3.65 -5.03 -13.33
CA SER A 194 4.04 -6.27 -12.62
C SER A 194 5.54 -6.52 -12.65
N GLY A 195 6.08 -7.20 -11.64
CA GLY A 195 7.49 -7.57 -11.55
C GLY A 195 8.45 -6.42 -11.21
N SER A 196 7.93 -5.21 -10.96
CA SER A 196 8.75 -4.02 -10.72
C SER A 196 9.18 -3.87 -9.25
N ILE A 197 10.20 -3.04 -9.04
CA ILE A 197 10.75 -2.72 -7.73
C ILE A 197 10.64 -1.23 -7.51
N VAL A 198 10.03 -0.81 -6.39
CA VAL A 198 10.05 0.59 -5.94
C VAL A 198 11.17 0.74 -4.91
N GLY A 199 12.18 1.53 -5.22
CA GLY A 199 13.32 1.79 -4.37
C GLY A 199 12.94 2.51 -3.07
N ALA A 200 13.80 2.37 -2.06
CA ALA A 200 13.56 2.97 -0.76
C ALA A 200 13.40 4.50 -0.84
N PHE A 201 12.50 5.05 -0.01
CA PHE A 201 12.20 6.49 0.09
C PHE A 201 11.74 7.15 -1.22
N SER A 202 11.28 6.38 -2.18
CA SER A 202 10.77 6.92 -3.44
C SER A 202 9.40 7.56 -3.29
N VAL A 203 9.16 8.66 -4.01
CA VAL A 203 7.84 9.30 -4.13
C VAL A 203 7.27 9.03 -5.51
N VAL A 204 6.29 8.12 -5.57
CA VAL A 204 5.77 7.53 -6.81
C VAL A 204 4.43 8.17 -7.16
N LYS A 205 4.33 8.83 -8.33
CA LYS A 205 3.11 9.53 -8.78
C LYS A 205 3.01 9.55 -10.31
N LYS A 206 3.19 8.41 -10.99
CA LYS A 206 3.06 8.28 -12.45
C LYS A 206 2.72 6.85 -12.84
N HIS A 207 2.62 6.60 -14.13
CA HIS A 207 2.57 5.26 -14.69
C HIS A 207 4.00 4.75 -14.94
N PHE A 208 4.25 3.52 -14.55
CA PHE A 208 5.54 2.86 -14.70
C PHE A 208 5.34 1.49 -15.35
N PRO A 209 6.22 1.08 -16.28
CA PRO A 209 6.11 -0.20 -16.96
C PRO A 209 6.39 -1.38 -16.01
N ASN A 210 6.24 -2.59 -16.52
CA ASN A 210 6.59 -3.82 -15.83
C ASN A 210 8.11 -4.01 -15.75
N ASN A 211 8.56 -4.86 -14.85
CA ASN A 211 9.95 -5.36 -14.74
C ASN A 211 11.01 -4.24 -14.73
N CYS A 212 10.77 -3.19 -13.97
CA CYS A 212 11.71 -2.08 -13.86
C CYS A 212 11.97 -1.69 -12.40
N VAL A 213 13.10 -1.04 -12.16
CA VAL A 213 13.42 -0.38 -10.90
C VAL A 213 12.98 1.08 -11.00
N ILE A 214 12.13 1.49 -10.06
CA ILE A 214 11.54 2.83 -9.96
C ILE A 214 12.11 3.48 -8.70
N ALA A 215 12.82 4.60 -8.80
CA ALA A 215 13.38 5.23 -7.61
C ALA A 215 13.49 6.75 -7.73
N GLY A 216 13.57 7.42 -6.57
CA GLY A 216 13.83 8.85 -6.45
C GLY A 216 12.63 9.71 -6.04
N VAL A 217 12.85 11.03 -5.90
CA VAL A 217 11.87 12.05 -5.53
C VAL A 217 11.97 13.22 -6.53
N PRO A 218 11.06 13.33 -7.51
CA PRO A 218 10.04 12.36 -7.90
C PRO A 218 10.64 11.08 -8.52
N ALA A 219 9.95 9.96 -8.36
CA ALA A 219 10.41 8.66 -8.86
C ALA A 219 10.47 8.60 -10.40
N LYS A 220 11.48 7.89 -10.90
CA LYS A 220 11.72 7.62 -12.32
C LYS A 220 12.14 6.17 -12.50
N VAL A 221 11.98 5.62 -13.71
CA VAL A 221 12.61 4.35 -14.07
C VAL A 221 14.13 4.56 -14.12
N ILE A 222 14.87 3.80 -13.30
CA ILE A 222 16.35 3.85 -13.24
C ILE A 222 17.00 2.61 -13.85
N ARG A 223 16.25 1.51 -13.99
CA ARG A 223 16.69 0.29 -14.64
C ARG A 223 15.49 -0.45 -15.22
N LYS A 224 15.64 -1.09 -16.36
CA LYS A 224 14.65 -1.93 -17.02
C LYS A 224 15.12 -3.39 -17.05
N ASP A 225 14.22 -4.27 -17.46
CA ASP A 225 14.49 -5.70 -17.67
C ASP A 225 15.07 -6.37 -16.40
N VAL A 226 14.39 -6.16 -15.28
CA VAL A 226 14.74 -6.74 -13.99
C VAL A 226 13.65 -7.67 -13.48
N PHE A 227 14.02 -8.62 -12.66
CA PHE A 227 13.12 -9.34 -11.77
C PHE A 227 13.74 -9.46 -10.38
N TRP A 228 12.94 -9.83 -9.40
CA TRP A 228 13.38 -9.97 -8.01
C TRP A 228 12.82 -11.27 -7.41
N GLU A 229 13.45 -11.75 -6.36
CA GLU A 229 13.04 -12.93 -5.62
C GLU A 229 12.82 -12.62 -4.14
N ARG A 230 11.97 -13.41 -3.49
CA ARG A 230 11.67 -13.25 -2.05
C ARG A 230 12.77 -13.75 -1.13
N ASN A 231 13.76 -14.49 -1.64
CA ASN A 231 14.87 -14.99 -0.86
C ASN A 231 15.62 -13.81 -0.22
N ASN A 232 15.84 -13.92 1.09
CA ASN A 232 16.56 -12.88 1.82
C ASN A 232 18.05 -13.17 1.78
N VAL A 233 18.80 -12.25 1.20
CA VAL A 233 20.26 -12.35 1.04
C VAL A 233 21.04 -12.51 2.36
N LEU A 234 20.42 -12.22 3.51
CA LEU A 234 21.03 -12.48 4.82
C LEU A 234 21.19 -13.98 5.13
N TYR A 235 20.49 -14.85 4.42
CA TYR A 235 20.47 -16.29 4.67
C TYR A 235 21.04 -17.12 3.52
N THR A 236 21.57 -16.47 2.48
CA THR A 236 22.12 -17.13 1.29
C THR A 236 23.52 -16.63 1.02
N ASP A 237 24.36 -17.48 0.41
CA ASP A 237 25.63 -17.06 -0.16
C ASP A 237 25.40 -16.13 -1.38
N ILE A 238 26.49 -15.54 -1.85
CA ILE A 238 26.44 -14.70 -3.05
C ILE A 238 25.94 -15.53 -4.23
N ASP A 239 24.85 -15.06 -4.81
CA ASP A 239 24.25 -15.61 -6.03
C ASP A 239 24.60 -14.64 -7.17
N GLU A 240 25.55 -15.03 -8.02
CA GLU A 240 26.06 -14.20 -9.10
C GLU A 240 25.14 -14.20 -10.34
N GLY A 241 24.15 -15.08 -10.37
CA GLY A 241 23.20 -15.15 -11.48
C GLY A 241 22.28 -16.38 -11.45
N LYS A 242 21.37 -16.43 -12.38
CA LYS A 242 20.39 -17.49 -12.57
C LYS A 242 20.46 -18.04 -13.97
N ASP A 243 20.32 -19.36 -14.13
CA ASP A 243 20.05 -19.93 -15.43
C ASP A 243 18.58 -19.69 -15.81
N LEU A 244 18.38 -18.72 -16.69
CA LEU A 244 17.03 -18.34 -17.13
C LEU A 244 16.34 -19.46 -17.93
N ALA A 245 17.10 -20.39 -18.51
CA ALA A 245 16.52 -21.55 -19.20
C ALA A 245 15.81 -22.49 -18.23
N GLU A 246 16.32 -22.65 -17.03
CA GLU A 246 15.67 -23.41 -15.96
C GLU A 246 14.47 -22.69 -15.35
N MET A 247 14.37 -21.38 -15.53
CA MET A 247 13.31 -20.53 -14.98
C MET A 247 12.15 -20.28 -15.97
N ASN A 248 12.06 -20.97 -17.08
CA ASN A 248 11.02 -20.78 -18.11
C ASN A 248 9.57 -20.91 -17.61
N HIS A 249 9.36 -21.54 -16.44
CA HIS A 249 8.06 -21.64 -15.79
C HIS A 249 7.66 -20.42 -14.97
N VAL A 250 8.54 -19.45 -14.83
CA VAL A 250 8.34 -18.27 -13.98
C VAL A 250 7.71 -17.13 -14.78
N THR A 251 6.43 -16.88 -14.57
CA THR A 251 5.59 -15.96 -15.35
C THR A 251 5.96 -14.48 -15.22
N TYR A 252 6.73 -14.11 -14.19
CA TYR A 252 7.09 -12.70 -13.91
C TYR A 252 8.48 -12.29 -14.45
N ILE A 253 9.19 -13.21 -15.14
CA ILE A 253 10.45 -12.87 -15.83
C ILE A 253 10.12 -12.43 -17.23
N ASN A 254 9.99 -11.13 -17.43
CA ASN A 254 9.62 -10.52 -18.71
C ASN A 254 10.48 -9.31 -19.01
N SER A 255 10.66 -9.01 -20.28
CA SER A 255 11.21 -7.72 -20.67
C SER A 255 10.26 -6.58 -20.34
N THR A 256 10.82 -5.42 -20.08
CA THR A 256 10.05 -4.20 -19.84
C THR A 256 9.29 -3.80 -21.13
N VAL A 257 7.98 -3.64 -21.02
CA VAL A 257 7.13 -3.13 -22.11
C VAL A 257 6.94 -1.64 -21.88
N GLU A 258 7.40 -0.81 -22.82
CA GLU A 258 7.27 0.64 -22.73
C GLU A 258 5.79 1.05 -22.66
N LEU A 259 5.52 2.10 -21.91
CA LEU A 259 4.21 2.74 -21.92
C LEU A 259 4.18 3.79 -23.03
N ASP A 260 3.16 3.74 -23.87
CA ASP A 260 2.89 4.73 -24.92
C ASP A 260 2.61 6.13 -24.33
#